data_755c810b46f9a48311fae5236895480a
#
_entry.id   755c810b46f9a48311fae5236895480a
#
_cell.length_a   1.000
_cell.length_b   1.000
_cell.length_c   1.000
_cell.angle_alpha   90.00
_cell.angle_beta   90.00
_cell.angle_gamma   90.00
#
_symmetry.space_group_name_H-M   'P 1'
#
loop_
_entity.id
_entity.type
_entity.pdbx_description
1 polymer ?
#
loop_
_entity_poly.entity_id
_entity_poly.type
_entity_poly.pdbx_seq_one_letter_code
_entity_poly.pdbx_strand_id
1 'polypeptide(L)'
;MSPTLQLVQIILQALTSFAIAGGLIFTAIEFRNARKAQLVANFSKLVELQAQLRYFRVEHPSLASPSDTKNLKSDREIQEYFLNLIQLSVFEIAWYAHRHNQLPPDYFQSWTTRMWDVAQDPSFRSMIDNPSMKIMHDDFDQYVRRLIDRSERPLSRGERESSD
;
A
#
# COMPACT_ATOMS: atom_id res chain seq x y z
N MET A 1 19.79 38.54 -47.84
CA MET A 1 18.64 38.34 -46.91
C MET A 1 18.56 39.57 -46.03
N SER A 2 17.36 40.09 -45.80
CA SER A 2 17.22 41.25 -44.93
C SER A 2 17.49 40.84 -43.48
N PRO A 3 18.14 41.68 -42.65
CA PRO A 3 18.46 41.37 -41.26
C PRO A 3 17.23 41.03 -40.42
N THR A 4 16.07 41.53 -40.79
CA THR A 4 14.77 41.20 -40.16
C THR A 4 14.34 39.76 -40.40
N LEU A 5 14.57 39.18 -41.57
CA LEU A 5 14.25 37.80 -41.86
C LEU A 5 15.15 36.83 -41.07
N GLN A 6 16.43 37.16 -40.89
CA GLN A 6 17.33 36.36 -40.05
C GLN A 6 16.93 36.39 -38.58
N LEU A 7 16.51 37.55 -38.06
CA LEU A 7 16.03 37.66 -36.67
C LEU A 7 14.77 36.80 -36.43
N VAL A 8 13.80 36.90 -37.35
CA VAL A 8 12.57 36.06 -37.25
C VAL A 8 12.89 34.57 -37.28
N GLN A 9 13.81 34.15 -38.15
CA GLN A 9 14.23 32.73 -38.21
C GLN A 9 14.87 32.25 -36.91
N ILE A 10 15.75 33.07 -36.30
CA ILE A 10 16.39 32.72 -35.00
C ILE A 10 15.35 32.58 -33.89
N ILE A 11 14.39 33.53 -33.83
CA ILE A 11 13.32 33.49 -32.82
C ILE A 11 12.46 32.24 -33.00
N LEU A 12 12.05 31.92 -34.23
CA LEU A 12 11.26 30.71 -34.51
C LEU A 12 12.04 29.43 -34.14
N GLN A 13 13.32 29.36 -34.46
CA GLN A 13 14.16 28.24 -34.12
C GLN A 13 14.34 28.08 -32.62
N ALA A 14 14.50 29.16 -31.87
CA ALA A 14 14.58 29.15 -30.42
C ALA A 14 13.26 28.66 -29.80
N LEU A 15 12.11 29.20 -30.22
CA LEU A 15 10.79 28.76 -29.77
C LEU A 15 10.55 27.28 -30.03
N THR A 16 10.89 26.81 -31.22
CA THR A 16 10.75 25.37 -31.57
C THR A 16 11.63 24.51 -30.69
N SER A 17 12.87 24.92 -30.44
CA SER A 17 13.80 24.20 -29.56
C SER A 17 13.27 24.09 -28.10
N PHE A 18 12.73 25.19 -27.56
CA PHE A 18 12.10 25.22 -26.25
C PHE A 18 10.85 24.36 -26.18
N ALA A 19 10.01 24.39 -27.22
CA ALA A 19 8.81 23.53 -27.29
C ALA A 19 9.18 22.05 -27.32
N ILE A 20 10.19 21.65 -28.09
CA ILE A 20 10.68 20.27 -28.14
C ILE A 20 11.25 19.83 -26.78
N ALA A 21 12.12 20.65 -26.19
CA ALA A 21 12.72 20.36 -24.90
C ALA A 21 11.65 20.25 -23.80
N GLY A 22 10.69 21.16 -23.74
CA GLY A 22 9.55 21.12 -22.81
C GLY A 22 8.68 19.88 -23.01
N GLY A 23 8.39 19.54 -24.26
CA GLY A 23 7.64 18.31 -24.61
C GLY A 23 8.34 17.02 -24.15
N LEU A 24 9.67 16.94 -24.33
CA LEU A 24 10.46 15.79 -23.88
C LEU A 24 10.48 15.67 -22.36
N ILE A 25 10.64 16.78 -21.64
CA ILE A 25 10.59 16.79 -20.17
C ILE A 25 9.22 16.37 -19.68
N PHE A 26 8.15 16.94 -20.25
CA PHE A 26 6.77 16.56 -19.92
C PHE A 26 6.54 15.06 -20.15
N THR A 27 6.91 14.54 -21.31
CA THR A 27 6.77 13.11 -21.64
C THR A 27 7.55 12.24 -20.66
N ALA A 28 8.75 12.63 -20.26
CA ALA A 28 9.54 11.89 -19.29
C ALA A 28 8.88 11.83 -17.90
N ILE A 29 8.28 12.93 -17.46
CA ILE A 29 7.53 13.00 -16.19
C ILE A 29 6.30 12.09 -16.25
N GLU A 30 5.49 12.20 -17.31
CA GLU A 30 4.30 11.36 -17.51
C GLU A 30 4.66 9.88 -17.58
N PHE A 31 5.74 9.52 -18.27
CA PHE A 31 6.19 8.14 -18.32
C PHE A 31 6.61 7.59 -16.94
N ARG A 32 7.27 8.42 -16.12
CA ARG A 32 7.61 8.03 -14.74
C ARG A 32 6.38 7.82 -13.88
N ASN A 33 5.37 8.68 -14.01
CA ASN A 33 4.10 8.55 -13.27
C ASN A 33 3.31 7.31 -13.72
N ALA A 34 3.23 7.08 -15.03
CA ALA A 34 2.60 5.89 -15.59
C ALA A 34 3.27 4.58 -15.09
N ARG A 35 4.59 4.54 -15.03
CA ARG A 35 5.32 3.39 -14.48
C ARG A 35 4.99 3.13 -13.01
N LYS A 36 4.91 4.19 -12.18
CA LYS A 36 4.52 4.05 -10.77
C LYS A 36 3.09 3.51 -10.63
N ALA A 37 2.15 4.05 -11.40
CA ALA A 37 0.78 3.56 -11.41
C ALA A 37 0.70 2.08 -11.84
N GLN A 38 1.48 1.69 -12.85
CA GLN A 38 1.55 0.29 -13.29
C GLN A 38 2.12 -0.64 -12.22
N LEU A 39 3.16 -0.22 -11.48
CA LEU A 39 3.71 -1.00 -10.37
C LEU A 39 2.66 -1.24 -9.27
N VAL A 40 1.93 -0.18 -8.89
CA VAL A 40 0.86 -0.30 -7.89
C VAL A 40 -0.26 -1.21 -8.40
N ALA A 41 -0.67 -1.08 -9.66
CA ALA A 41 -1.70 -1.94 -10.27
C ALA A 41 -1.28 -3.42 -10.29
N ASN A 42 -0.04 -3.71 -10.69
CA ASN A 42 0.48 -5.08 -10.72
C ASN A 42 0.56 -5.67 -9.31
N PHE A 43 1.04 -4.88 -8.32
CA PHE A 43 1.08 -5.29 -6.93
C PHE A 43 -0.34 -5.58 -6.41
N SER A 44 -1.28 -4.66 -6.61
CA SER A 44 -2.68 -4.83 -6.18
C SER A 44 -3.30 -6.09 -6.79
N LYS A 45 -2.99 -6.40 -8.06
CA LYS A 45 -3.49 -7.63 -8.72
C LYS A 45 -2.94 -8.90 -8.10
N LEU A 46 -1.67 -8.93 -7.74
CA LEU A 46 -1.08 -10.09 -7.04
C LEU A 46 -1.71 -10.30 -5.67
N VAL A 47 -1.91 -9.21 -4.92
CA VAL A 47 -2.53 -9.27 -3.58
C VAL A 47 -4.00 -9.66 -3.67
N GLU A 48 -4.72 -9.20 -4.69
CA GLU A 48 -6.09 -9.63 -4.96
C GLU A 48 -6.19 -11.14 -5.20
N LEU A 49 -5.32 -11.69 -6.05
CA LEU A 49 -5.25 -13.14 -6.30
C LEU A 49 -4.94 -13.93 -5.01
N GLN A 50 -4.01 -13.41 -4.19
CA GLN A 50 -3.70 -14.02 -2.90
C GLN A 50 -4.89 -13.96 -1.94
N ALA A 51 -5.63 -12.85 -1.91
CA ALA A 51 -6.83 -12.70 -1.10
C ALA A 51 -7.94 -13.70 -1.53
N GLN A 52 -8.10 -13.95 -2.84
CA GLN A 52 -9.04 -14.96 -3.34
C GLN A 52 -8.69 -16.36 -2.84
N LEU A 53 -7.40 -16.75 -2.86
CA LEU A 53 -6.96 -18.03 -2.29
C LEU A 53 -7.21 -18.13 -0.79
N ARG A 54 -7.00 -17.04 -0.05
CA ARG A 54 -7.28 -16.98 1.38
C ARG A 54 -8.77 -17.06 1.67
N TYR A 55 -9.60 -16.37 0.87
CA TYR A 55 -11.05 -16.42 0.98
C TYR A 55 -11.58 -17.84 0.80
N PHE A 56 -11.04 -18.58 -0.18
CA PHE A 56 -11.39 -19.97 -0.38
C PHE A 56 -11.09 -20.85 0.87
N ARG A 57 -10.02 -20.55 1.60
CA ARG A 57 -9.68 -21.23 2.86
C ARG A 57 -10.58 -20.81 4.05
N VAL A 58 -11.13 -19.60 4.00
CA VAL A 58 -12.18 -19.19 4.97
C VAL A 58 -13.45 -20.02 4.76
N GLU A 59 -13.83 -20.25 3.49
CA GLU A 59 -15.01 -21.08 3.18
C GLU A 59 -14.76 -22.56 3.43
N HIS A 60 -13.55 -23.04 3.20
CA HIS A 60 -13.15 -24.44 3.30
C HIS A 60 -11.91 -24.63 4.19
N PRO A 61 -12.04 -24.51 5.53
CA PRO A 61 -10.90 -24.58 6.46
C PRO A 61 -10.11 -25.89 6.35
N SER A 62 -10.80 -27.00 6.02
CA SER A 62 -10.19 -28.32 5.84
C SER A 62 -9.17 -28.42 4.71
N LEU A 63 -9.18 -27.45 3.78
CA LEU A 63 -8.20 -27.35 2.67
C LEU A 63 -6.95 -26.55 3.05
N ALA A 64 -6.91 -25.97 4.24
CA ALA A 64 -5.71 -25.31 4.74
C ALA A 64 -4.61 -26.35 5.01
N SER A 65 -3.39 -26.06 4.53
CA SER A 65 -2.25 -26.95 4.76
C SER A 65 -1.92 -27.05 6.26
N PRO A 66 -1.52 -28.22 6.78
CA PRO A 66 -1.03 -28.34 8.16
C PRO A 66 0.15 -27.41 8.49
N SER A 67 0.98 -27.06 7.50
CA SER A 67 2.05 -26.07 7.67
C SER A 67 1.54 -24.66 7.93
N ASP A 68 0.38 -24.31 7.36
CA ASP A 68 -0.24 -22.99 7.46
C ASP A 68 -1.00 -22.82 8.78
N THR A 69 -1.47 -23.94 9.35
CA THR A 69 -2.37 -23.98 10.50
C THR A 69 -1.74 -24.64 11.72
N LYS A 70 -0.41 -24.76 11.78
CA LYS A 70 0.34 -25.52 12.79
C LYS A 70 -0.07 -25.22 14.25
N ASN A 71 -0.54 -24.02 14.53
CA ASN A 71 -0.94 -23.58 15.87
C ASN A 71 -2.46 -23.37 16.01
N LEU A 72 -3.24 -23.67 14.97
CA LEU A 72 -4.68 -23.47 14.94
C LEU A 72 -5.38 -24.80 15.21
N LYS A 73 -6.34 -24.81 16.13
CA LYS A 73 -6.96 -26.03 16.67
C LYS A 73 -8.37 -26.28 16.16
N SER A 74 -9.00 -25.27 15.59
CA SER A 74 -10.40 -25.37 15.14
C SER A 74 -10.60 -24.67 13.80
N ASP A 75 -11.63 -25.07 13.06
CA ASP A 75 -12.03 -24.44 11.81
C ASP A 75 -12.29 -22.95 11.99
N ARG A 76 -12.85 -22.54 13.12
CA ARG A 76 -13.08 -21.13 13.44
C ARG A 76 -11.78 -20.34 13.56
N GLU A 77 -10.78 -20.88 14.27
CA GLU A 77 -9.47 -20.21 14.36
C GLU A 77 -8.79 -20.12 12.99
N ILE A 78 -8.95 -21.13 12.14
CA ILE A 78 -8.46 -21.14 10.78
C ILE A 78 -9.15 -20.04 9.95
N GLN A 79 -10.47 -19.95 10.06
CA GLN A 79 -11.25 -18.90 9.36
C GLN A 79 -10.86 -17.50 9.82
N GLU A 80 -10.76 -17.25 11.11
CA GLU A 80 -10.33 -15.98 11.70
C GLU A 80 -8.90 -15.60 11.24
N TYR A 81 -7.99 -16.56 11.22
CA TYR A 81 -6.62 -16.35 10.74
C TYR A 81 -6.57 -15.90 9.29
N PHE A 82 -7.27 -16.60 8.38
CA PHE A 82 -7.29 -16.22 6.97
C PHE A 82 -8.07 -14.92 6.71
N LEU A 83 -9.13 -14.64 7.46
CA LEU A 83 -9.84 -13.38 7.39
C LEU A 83 -8.93 -12.21 7.77
N ASN A 84 -8.17 -12.34 8.85
CA ASN A 84 -7.18 -11.34 9.27
C ASN A 84 -6.07 -11.17 8.23
N LEU A 85 -5.61 -12.25 7.57
CA LEU A 85 -4.66 -12.16 6.46
C LEU A 85 -5.22 -11.44 5.24
N ILE A 86 -6.50 -11.62 4.91
CA ILE A 86 -7.18 -10.86 3.85
C ILE A 86 -7.20 -9.38 4.20
N GLN A 87 -7.58 -9.06 5.44
CA GLN A 87 -7.64 -7.69 5.93
C GLN A 87 -6.25 -7.02 5.89
N LEU A 88 -5.21 -7.73 6.34
CA LEU A 88 -3.82 -7.29 6.27
C LEU A 88 -3.38 -7.00 4.82
N SER A 89 -3.81 -7.83 3.87
CA SER A 89 -3.51 -7.62 2.45
C SER A 89 -4.11 -6.35 1.89
N VAL A 90 -5.34 -6.02 2.29
CA VAL A 90 -5.98 -4.75 1.88
C VAL A 90 -5.22 -3.56 2.46
N PHE A 91 -4.77 -3.64 3.70
CA PHE A 91 -3.94 -2.60 4.31
C PHE A 91 -2.58 -2.45 3.60
N GLU A 92 -1.98 -3.55 3.16
CA GLU A 92 -0.73 -3.52 2.41
C GLU A 92 -0.88 -2.81 1.06
N ILE A 93 -2.00 -3.05 0.34
CA ILE A 93 -2.31 -2.33 -0.90
C ILE A 93 -2.43 -0.83 -0.63
N ALA A 94 -3.16 -0.41 0.40
CA ALA A 94 -3.34 1.00 0.74
C ALA A 94 -1.99 1.66 1.11
N TRP A 95 -1.18 0.97 1.93
CA TRP A 95 0.15 1.44 2.31
C TRP A 95 1.09 1.55 1.10
N TYR A 96 1.12 0.54 0.23
CA TYR A 96 1.96 0.53 -0.96
C TYR A 96 1.55 1.62 -1.94
N ALA A 97 0.25 1.79 -2.19
CA ALA A 97 -0.28 2.85 -3.04
C ALA A 97 0.06 4.25 -2.51
N HIS A 98 -0.05 4.46 -1.19
CA HIS A 98 0.33 5.72 -0.55
C HIS A 98 1.83 6.01 -0.70
N ARG A 99 2.69 5.02 -0.47
CA ARG A 99 4.15 5.14 -0.62
C ARG A 99 4.57 5.54 -2.05
N HIS A 100 3.78 5.17 -3.04
CA HIS A 100 4.01 5.51 -4.45
C HIS A 100 3.26 6.77 -4.91
N ASN A 101 2.65 7.53 -4.00
CA ASN A 101 1.82 8.72 -4.28
C ASN A 101 0.64 8.43 -5.22
N GLN A 102 0.04 7.22 -5.12
CA GLN A 102 -1.15 6.82 -5.85
C GLN A 102 -2.41 6.82 -4.95
N LEU A 103 -2.26 7.15 -3.68
CA LEU A 103 -3.35 7.28 -2.71
C LEU A 103 -3.23 8.63 -1.99
N PRO A 104 -4.30 9.46 -1.98
CA PRO A 104 -4.30 10.73 -1.26
C PRO A 104 -4.01 10.56 0.23
N PRO A 105 -3.29 11.50 0.87
CA PRO A 105 -2.90 11.38 2.27
C PRO A 105 -4.09 11.31 3.24
N ASP A 106 -5.15 12.08 3.00
CA ASP A 106 -6.38 12.10 3.79
C ASP A 106 -7.11 10.74 3.74
N TYR A 107 -7.17 10.13 2.56
CA TYR A 107 -7.73 8.80 2.40
C TYR A 107 -6.85 7.73 3.06
N PHE A 108 -5.53 7.84 2.96
CA PHE A 108 -4.62 6.93 3.66
C PHE A 108 -4.73 7.05 5.18
N GLN A 109 -5.01 8.25 5.70
CA GLN A 109 -5.26 8.46 7.14
C GLN A 109 -6.45 7.64 7.63
N SER A 110 -7.54 7.57 6.85
CA SER A 110 -8.70 6.73 7.17
C SER A 110 -8.33 5.24 7.24
N TRP A 111 -7.47 4.75 6.34
CA TRP A 111 -6.93 3.40 6.38
C TRP A 111 -6.04 3.16 7.60
N THR A 112 -5.22 4.14 7.99
CA THR A 112 -4.37 4.06 9.19
C THR A 112 -5.20 3.95 10.46
N THR A 113 -6.26 4.74 10.57
CA THR A 113 -7.21 4.66 11.69
C THR A 113 -7.86 3.27 11.77
N ARG A 114 -8.34 2.76 10.65
CA ARG A 114 -8.91 1.41 10.59
C ARG A 114 -7.90 0.33 10.97
N MET A 115 -6.67 0.46 10.51
CA MET A 115 -5.57 -0.46 10.82
C MET A 115 -5.23 -0.44 12.32
N TRP A 116 -5.28 0.74 12.93
CA TRP A 116 -5.13 0.91 14.37
C TRP A 116 -6.21 0.15 15.16
N ASP A 117 -7.48 0.27 14.77
CA ASP A 117 -8.58 -0.43 15.42
C ASP A 117 -8.39 -1.96 15.34
N VAL A 118 -8.05 -2.46 14.16
CA VAL A 118 -7.80 -3.90 13.93
C VAL A 118 -6.57 -4.39 14.69
N ALA A 119 -5.54 -3.57 14.82
CA ALA A 119 -4.33 -3.90 15.58
C ALA A 119 -4.59 -4.09 17.09
N GLN A 120 -5.74 -3.68 17.60
CA GLN A 120 -6.13 -3.94 18.98
C GLN A 120 -6.74 -5.34 19.18
N ASP A 121 -7.16 -6.00 18.11
CA ASP A 121 -7.74 -7.34 18.17
C ASP A 121 -6.67 -8.40 18.49
N PRO A 122 -6.84 -9.19 19.56
CA PRO A 122 -5.89 -10.25 19.92
C PRO A 122 -5.70 -11.30 18.83
N SER A 123 -6.74 -11.62 18.05
CA SER A 123 -6.66 -12.60 16.96
C SER A 123 -5.78 -12.08 15.82
N PHE A 124 -5.88 -10.79 15.50
CA PHE A 124 -5.03 -10.14 14.50
C PHE A 124 -3.56 -10.11 14.95
N ARG A 125 -3.29 -9.77 16.22
CA ARG A 125 -1.93 -9.79 16.78
C ARG A 125 -1.32 -11.20 16.73
N SER A 126 -2.06 -12.19 17.18
CA SER A 126 -1.64 -13.60 17.11
C SER A 126 -1.31 -14.02 15.68
N MET A 127 -2.08 -13.58 14.70
CA MET A 127 -1.81 -13.82 13.29
C MET A 127 -0.51 -13.12 12.83
N ILE A 128 -0.25 -11.88 13.27
CA ILE A 128 1.00 -11.16 12.95
C ILE A 128 2.22 -11.89 13.50
N ASP A 129 2.13 -12.53 14.64
CA ASP A 129 3.24 -13.27 15.25
C ASP A 129 3.40 -14.68 14.69
N ASN A 130 2.41 -15.19 13.98
CA ASN A 130 2.49 -16.50 13.34
C ASN A 130 3.32 -16.41 12.05
N PRO A 131 4.49 -17.06 11.96
CA PRO A 131 5.38 -16.97 10.79
C PRO A 131 4.86 -17.71 9.56
N SER A 132 3.85 -18.58 9.70
CA SER A 132 3.33 -19.35 8.58
C SER A 132 2.55 -18.46 7.61
N MET A 133 2.91 -18.52 6.30
CA MET A 133 2.23 -17.87 5.18
C MET A 133 2.23 -16.33 5.11
N LYS A 134 3.08 -15.65 5.82
CA LYS A 134 3.23 -14.20 5.58
C LYS A 134 4.03 -13.96 4.31
N ILE A 135 3.33 -13.67 3.23
CA ILE A 135 3.93 -13.02 2.07
C ILE A 135 3.51 -11.55 2.14
N MET A 136 4.41 -10.69 2.59
CA MET A 136 4.21 -9.25 2.67
C MET A 136 5.55 -8.53 2.51
N HIS A 137 5.49 -7.24 2.21
CA HIS A 137 6.67 -6.41 2.11
C HIS A 137 7.30 -6.18 3.48
N ASP A 138 8.63 -6.33 3.62
CA ASP A 138 9.33 -6.20 4.90
C ASP A 138 9.10 -4.84 5.58
N ASP A 139 9.10 -3.74 4.82
CA ASP A 139 8.83 -2.41 5.34
C ASP A 139 7.38 -2.28 5.84
N PHE A 140 6.44 -3.02 5.25
CA PHE A 140 5.05 -3.05 5.69
C PHE A 140 4.90 -3.86 6.99
N ASP A 141 5.56 -5.01 7.11
CA ASP A 141 5.59 -5.78 8.37
C ASP A 141 6.10 -4.90 9.52
N GLN A 142 7.21 -4.19 9.31
CA GLN A 142 7.73 -3.25 10.30
C GLN A 142 6.76 -2.10 10.62
N TYR A 143 6.03 -1.60 9.63
CA TYR A 143 5.02 -0.57 9.82
C TYR A 143 3.87 -1.07 10.70
N VAL A 144 3.32 -2.24 10.41
CA VAL A 144 2.23 -2.86 11.19
C VAL A 144 2.68 -3.16 12.62
N ARG A 145 3.88 -3.70 12.83
CA ARG A 145 4.42 -3.96 14.18
C ARG A 145 4.54 -2.68 15.00
N ARG A 146 5.01 -1.58 14.40
CA ARG A 146 5.04 -0.27 15.07
C ARG A 146 3.65 0.25 15.44
N LEU A 147 2.62 -0.04 14.64
CA LEU A 147 1.24 0.28 14.99
C LEU A 147 0.75 -0.54 16.19
N ILE A 148 1.03 -1.82 16.22
CA ILE A 148 0.70 -2.71 17.35
C ILE A 148 1.38 -2.22 18.62
N ASP A 149 2.69 -1.97 18.59
CA ASP A 149 3.46 -1.48 19.74
C ASP A 149 2.92 -0.16 20.30
N ARG A 150 2.47 0.74 19.40
CA ARG A 150 1.84 2.01 19.81
C ARG A 150 0.47 1.81 20.41
N SER A 151 -0.30 0.82 19.94
CA SER A 151 -1.62 0.52 20.48
C SER A 151 -1.56 -0.08 21.89
N GLU A 152 -0.43 -0.67 22.27
CA GLU A 152 -0.19 -1.21 23.63
C GLU A 152 0.26 -0.15 24.64
N ARG A 153 0.79 0.99 24.17
CA ARG A 153 1.18 2.08 25.08
C ARG A 153 -0.07 2.86 25.46
N PRO A 154 -0.46 2.90 26.75
CA PRO A 154 -1.55 3.76 27.18
C PRO A 154 -1.19 5.19 26.79
N LEU A 155 -2.10 5.87 26.07
CA LEU A 155 -1.95 7.29 25.74
C LEU A 155 -1.63 8.04 27.03
N SER A 156 -0.46 8.64 27.12
CA SER A 156 -0.08 9.46 28.24
C SER A 156 -1.11 10.60 28.34
N ARG A 157 -1.56 10.88 29.58
CA ARG A 157 -2.69 11.80 29.89
C ARG A 157 -2.57 13.20 29.28
N GLY A 158 -1.37 13.56 28.76
CA GLY A 158 -1.09 14.87 28.15
C GLY A 158 -1.47 15.02 26.68
N GLU A 159 -1.77 13.93 25.93
CA GLU A 159 -2.10 14.04 24.52
C GLU A 159 -3.61 14.19 24.25
N ARG A 160 -4.45 14.02 25.28
CA ARG A 160 -5.91 14.23 25.20
C ARG A 160 -6.33 15.69 25.30
N GLU A 161 -5.49 16.57 25.85
CA GLU A 161 -5.82 17.99 26.08
C GLU A 161 -5.46 18.91 24.90
N SER A 162 -4.83 18.39 23.84
CA SER A 162 -4.46 19.21 22.67
C SER A 162 -5.34 19.00 21.43
N SER A 163 -6.46 18.28 21.55
CA SER A 163 -7.38 17.97 20.45
C SER A 163 -8.80 18.53 20.59
N ASP A 164 -8.99 19.45 21.54
CA ASP A 164 -10.22 20.25 21.67
C ASP A 164 -10.03 21.69 21.19
#